data_f25dd5370a5c557eecdcc2a21f6441d1
#
_entry.id   f25dd5370a5c557eecdcc2a21f6441d1
#
_cell.length_a   1.000
_cell.length_b   1.000
_cell.length_c   1.000
_cell.angle_alpha   90.00
_cell.angle_beta   90.00
_cell.angle_gamma   90.00
#
_symmetry.space_group_name_H-M   'P 1'
#
loop_
_entity.id
_entity.type
_entity.pdbx_description
1 polymer ?
#
loop_
_entity_poly.entity_id
_entity_poly.type
_entity_poly.pdbx_seq_one_letter_code
_entity_poly.pdbx_strand_id
1 'polypeptide(L)'
;LKHKSIIKTQKNSETFSNLSSLLKCFEIGKEEGKDMVYFAEDDYIHFKSSLEEMIGTYERISSQIKKELFICPSDYPYLYMNNEKTNLLIGSKRHWRTINKSLCTFMTSKFFIDKYWDNFYKNCLDRHDPFEKYINQLYEKEICISPIKSLSIHMTNINSSYGLSPFIDYKSIWDENKND
;
A
#
# COMPACT_ATOMS: atom_id res chain seq x y z
N LEU A 1 -6.09 -13.74 -12.24
CA LEU A 1 -5.37 -12.47 -12.41
C LEU A 1 -4.29 -12.65 -13.48
N LYS A 2 -4.51 -12.10 -14.69
CA LYS A 2 -3.66 -12.34 -15.87
C LYS A 2 -2.72 -11.16 -16.22
N HIS A 3 -2.35 -10.29 -15.33
CA HIS A 3 -1.36 -9.25 -15.61
C HIS A 3 -0.41 -9.06 -14.44
N LYS A 4 0.75 -9.72 -14.53
CA LYS A 4 1.97 -9.33 -13.81
C LYS A 4 2.83 -8.54 -14.78
N SER A 5 2.77 -7.21 -14.77
CA SER A 5 3.81 -6.42 -15.42
C SER A 5 4.95 -6.24 -14.44
N ILE A 6 6.04 -6.94 -14.66
CA ILE A 6 7.30 -6.73 -13.93
C ILE A 6 8.03 -5.58 -14.62
N ILE A 7 8.07 -4.42 -13.97
CA ILE A 7 8.84 -3.28 -14.47
C ILE A 7 10.28 -3.47 -14.06
N LYS A 8 11.14 -3.79 -15.03
CA LYS A 8 12.58 -3.73 -14.82
C LYS A 8 13.01 -2.27 -14.80
N THR A 9 13.64 -1.84 -13.73
CA THR A 9 14.19 -0.50 -13.55
C THR A 9 15.06 -0.11 -14.74
N GLN A 10 14.67 0.90 -15.50
CA GLN A 10 15.60 1.52 -16.47
C GLN A 10 16.55 2.41 -15.69
N LYS A 11 17.84 2.13 -15.79
CA LYS A 11 18.90 3.04 -15.35
C LYS A 11 18.91 4.27 -16.27
N ASN A 12 18.11 5.25 -15.97
CA ASN A 12 18.16 6.54 -16.63
C ASN A 12 18.34 7.62 -15.57
N SER A 13 19.49 8.28 -15.66
CA SER A 13 19.98 9.40 -14.87
C SER A 13 20.35 9.17 -13.41
N GLU A 14 21.45 9.76 -13.03
CA GLU A 14 22.24 9.57 -11.81
C GLU A 14 21.58 10.02 -10.51
N THR A 15 20.34 10.50 -10.50
CA THR A 15 19.88 11.25 -9.32
C THR A 15 18.75 10.62 -8.51
N PHE A 16 17.88 9.74 -9.02
CA PHE A 16 16.72 9.26 -8.25
C PHE A 16 16.14 7.94 -8.79
N SER A 17 16.87 6.85 -8.74
CA SER A 17 16.39 5.56 -9.27
C SER A 17 15.05 5.11 -8.66
N ASN A 18 14.86 5.27 -7.34
CA ASN A 18 13.62 4.91 -6.65
C ASN A 18 12.44 5.78 -7.07
N LEU A 19 12.62 7.11 -7.12
CA LEU A 19 11.53 8.02 -7.51
C LEU A 19 11.13 7.83 -8.97
N SER A 20 12.08 7.58 -9.86
CA SER A 20 11.80 7.32 -11.28
C SER A 20 11.04 5.99 -11.47
N SER A 21 11.40 4.96 -10.70
CA SER A 21 10.68 3.68 -10.72
C SER A 21 9.28 3.83 -10.17
N LEU A 22 9.12 4.54 -9.06
CA LEU A 22 7.82 4.80 -8.45
C LEU A 22 6.91 5.60 -9.40
N LEU A 23 7.45 6.66 -10.03
CA LEU A 23 6.70 7.45 -11.03
C LEU A 23 6.23 6.55 -12.17
N LYS A 24 7.11 5.71 -12.69
CA LYS A 24 6.75 4.78 -13.78
C LYS A 24 5.67 3.79 -13.36
N CYS A 25 5.70 3.28 -12.12
CA CYS A 25 4.64 2.46 -11.59
C CYS A 25 3.30 3.21 -11.53
N PHE A 26 3.30 4.46 -11.06
CA PHE A 26 2.09 5.28 -11.03
C PHE A 26 1.55 5.60 -12.42
N GLU A 27 2.43 5.93 -13.39
CA GLU A 27 2.03 6.13 -14.79
C GLU A 27 1.35 4.90 -15.38
N ILE A 28 1.94 3.72 -15.20
CA ILE A 28 1.35 2.46 -15.68
C ILE A 28 0.01 2.18 -14.98
N GLY A 29 -0.05 2.38 -13.67
CA GLY A 29 -1.31 2.24 -12.93
C GLY A 29 -2.40 3.19 -13.45
N LYS A 30 -2.01 4.40 -13.85
CA LYS A 30 -2.92 5.37 -14.46
C LYS A 30 -3.32 5.00 -15.90
N GLU A 31 -2.39 4.52 -16.71
CA GLU A 31 -2.63 4.25 -18.14
C GLU A 31 -3.35 2.91 -18.36
N GLU A 32 -2.94 1.86 -17.64
CA GLU A 32 -3.38 0.48 -17.86
C GLU A 32 -4.37 -0.02 -16.80
N GLY A 33 -4.46 0.65 -15.64
CA GLY A 33 -5.42 0.30 -14.58
C GLY A 33 -6.87 0.41 -15.08
N LYS A 34 -7.72 -0.55 -14.69
CA LYS A 34 -9.15 -0.53 -15.02
C LYS A 34 -9.99 -0.09 -13.84
N ASP A 35 -10.17 -0.96 -12.87
CA ASP A 35 -10.98 -0.69 -11.67
C ASP A 35 -10.13 -0.43 -10.46
N MET A 36 -9.22 -1.36 -10.15
CA MET A 36 -8.36 -1.34 -8.99
C MET A 36 -6.90 -1.47 -9.41
N VAL A 37 -6.02 -0.74 -8.72
CA VAL A 37 -4.57 -0.82 -8.89
C VAL A 37 -3.92 -1.08 -7.54
N TYR A 38 -3.03 -2.05 -7.52
CA TYR A 38 -2.18 -2.34 -6.37
C TYR A 38 -0.73 -2.01 -6.70
N PHE A 39 -0.18 -1.04 -6.00
CA PHE A 39 1.24 -0.70 -6.03
C PHE A 39 1.95 -1.50 -4.95
N ALA A 40 2.93 -2.29 -5.32
CA ALA A 40 3.73 -3.09 -4.41
C ALA A 40 5.20 -2.87 -4.66
N GLU A 41 5.93 -2.51 -3.61
CA GLU A 41 7.39 -2.45 -3.60
C GLU A 41 7.96 -3.87 -3.59
N ASP A 42 9.16 -4.05 -4.10
CA ASP A 42 9.80 -5.36 -4.31
C ASP A 42 10.38 -5.97 -3.02
N ASP A 43 10.40 -5.20 -1.94
CA ASP A 43 10.83 -5.64 -0.61
C ASP A 43 9.67 -5.99 0.33
N TYR A 44 8.47 -6.27 -0.22
CA TYR A 44 7.32 -6.77 0.52
C TYR A 44 7.06 -8.25 0.26
N ILE A 45 6.90 -9.01 1.33
CA ILE A 45 6.40 -10.40 1.27
C ILE A 45 4.93 -10.40 1.69
N HIS A 46 4.09 -11.09 0.93
CA HIS A 46 2.64 -11.15 1.12
C HIS A 46 2.19 -12.55 1.57
N PHE A 47 1.16 -12.60 2.43
CA PHE A 47 0.43 -13.84 2.64
C PHE A 47 -0.36 -14.23 1.40
N LYS A 48 -0.55 -15.51 1.15
CA LYS A 48 -1.28 -16.02 -0.05
C LYS A 48 -2.69 -15.46 -0.20
N SER A 49 -3.39 -15.21 0.91
CA SER A 49 -4.74 -14.64 0.92
C SER A 49 -4.80 -13.10 0.88
N SER A 50 -3.67 -12.41 0.74
CA SER A 50 -3.61 -10.95 0.91
C SER A 50 -4.46 -10.21 -0.11
N LEU A 51 -4.34 -10.55 -1.38
CA LEU A 51 -5.10 -9.88 -2.44
C LEU A 51 -6.60 -10.15 -2.32
N GLU A 52 -7.00 -11.40 -2.02
CA GLU A 52 -8.41 -11.75 -1.82
C GLU A 52 -9.02 -10.94 -0.67
N GLU A 53 -8.31 -10.85 0.46
CA GLU A 53 -8.76 -10.09 1.63
C GLU A 53 -8.86 -8.59 1.34
N MET A 54 -7.85 -8.01 0.66
CA MET A 54 -7.87 -6.59 0.30
C MET A 54 -9.02 -6.25 -0.65
N ILE A 55 -9.22 -7.03 -1.71
CA ILE A 55 -10.28 -6.81 -2.68
C ILE A 55 -11.65 -6.94 -2.02
N GLY A 56 -11.89 -8.04 -1.29
CA GLY A 56 -13.17 -8.25 -0.62
C GLY A 56 -13.47 -7.20 0.45
N THR A 57 -12.43 -6.70 1.14
CA THR A 57 -12.57 -5.60 2.11
C THR A 57 -12.87 -4.28 1.41
N TYR A 58 -12.18 -3.99 0.31
CA TYR A 58 -12.45 -2.79 -0.49
C TYR A 58 -13.92 -2.77 -0.96
N GLU A 59 -14.37 -3.82 -1.61
CA GLU A 59 -15.76 -3.94 -2.11
C GLU A 59 -16.78 -3.77 -0.99
N ARG A 60 -16.57 -4.44 0.13
CA ARG A 60 -17.46 -4.36 1.29
C ARG A 60 -17.53 -2.95 1.86
N ILE A 61 -16.38 -2.34 2.18
CA ILE A 61 -16.35 -1.05 2.85
C ILE A 61 -16.79 0.06 1.90
N SER A 62 -16.26 0.10 0.65
CA SER A 62 -16.63 1.13 -0.33
C SER A 62 -18.13 1.14 -0.62
N SER A 63 -18.75 -0.03 -0.73
CA SER A 63 -20.21 -0.15 -0.91
C SER A 63 -21.01 0.38 0.27
N GLN A 64 -20.54 0.14 1.50
CA GLN A 64 -21.20 0.61 2.72
C GLN A 64 -21.11 2.12 2.90
N ILE A 65 -19.92 2.69 2.67
CA ILE A 65 -19.69 4.13 2.85
C ILE A 65 -20.00 4.95 1.59
N LYS A 66 -20.23 4.28 0.45
CA LYS A 66 -20.43 4.87 -0.88
C LYS A 66 -19.30 5.81 -1.31
N LYS A 67 -18.08 5.41 -1.03
CA LYS A 67 -16.85 6.16 -1.35
C LYS A 67 -15.72 5.20 -1.69
N GLU A 68 -14.84 5.65 -2.54
CA GLU A 68 -13.54 5.04 -2.76
C GLU A 68 -12.65 5.15 -1.52
N LEU A 69 -11.63 4.29 -1.44
CA LEU A 69 -10.68 4.32 -0.32
C LEU A 69 -9.28 3.84 -0.76
N PHE A 70 -8.32 4.05 0.11
CA PHE A 70 -6.99 3.46 0.02
C PHE A 70 -6.89 2.27 0.97
N ILE A 71 -6.18 1.23 0.57
CA ILE A 71 -5.89 0.05 1.39
C ILE A 71 -4.38 -0.13 1.50
N CYS A 72 -3.85 -0.04 2.70
CA CYS A 72 -2.50 -0.46 3.03
C CYS A 72 -2.54 -1.94 3.47
N PRO A 73 -1.65 -2.82 2.96
CA PRO A 73 -1.67 -4.23 3.33
C PRO A 73 -0.98 -4.52 4.66
N SER A 74 -0.24 -3.56 5.21
CA SER A 74 0.61 -3.77 6.37
C SER A 74 0.06 -3.13 7.63
N ASP A 75 0.17 -3.87 8.73
CA ASP A 75 -0.12 -3.43 10.08
C ASP A 75 1.20 -3.03 10.75
N TYR A 76 1.63 -1.80 10.53
CA TYR A 76 2.94 -1.35 11.02
C TYR A 76 2.98 -1.12 12.52
N PRO A 77 4.11 -1.42 13.20
CA PRO A 77 4.30 -1.13 14.62
C PRO A 77 4.05 0.32 15.00
N TYR A 78 4.39 1.29 14.13
CA TYR A 78 4.19 2.71 14.44
C TYR A 78 2.71 3.08 14.69
N LEU A 79 1.76 2.33 14.14
CA LEU A 79 0.33 2.53 14.36
C LEU A 79 -0.10 2.28 15.81
N TYR A 80 0.75 1.65 16.61
CA TYR A 80 0.54 1.37 18.04
C TYR A 80 1.33 2.30 18.95
N MET A 81 2.17 3.19 18.39
CA MET A 81 3.05 4.05 19.16
C MET A 81 2.49 5.46 19.38
N ASN A 82 1.44 5.84 18.66
CA ASN A 82 0.86 7.16 18.67
C ASN A 82 -0.61 7.12 19.11
N ASN A 83 -1.04 8.14 19.87
CA ASN A 83 -2.45 8.33 20.26
C ASN A 83 -3.26 8.97 19.12
N GLU A 84 -3.32 8.31 17.98
CA GLU A 84 -4.15 8.77 16.87
C GLU A 84 -5.56 8.19 16.97
N LYS A 85 -6.56 9.04 16.68
CA LYS A 85 -7.95 8.55 16.59
C LYS A 85 -8.05 7.62 15.38
N THR A 86 -8.55 6.42 15.62
CA THR A 86 -8.77 5.43 14.57
C THR A 86 -10.17 4.83 14.72
N ASN A 87 -10.80 4.53 13.59
CA ASN A 87 -12.05 3.78 13.56
C ASN A 87 -11.75 2.33 13.24
N LEU A 88 -12.38 1.42 13.96
CA LEU A 88 -12.33 -0.01 13.65
C LEU A 88 -13.42 -0.35 12.65
N LEU A 89 -13.07 -1.14 11.66
CA LEU A 89 -13.92 -1.55 10.56
C LEU A 89 -13.90 -3.08 10.45
N ILE A 90 -15.00 -3.65 9.98
CA ILE A 90 -15.08 -5.08 9.68
C ILE A 90 -14.85 -5.26 8.18
N GLY A 91 -13.69 -5.81 7.81
CA GLY A 91 -13.36 -6.16 6.43
C GLY A 91 -14.00 -7.47 5.99
N SER A 92 -13.38 -8.15 5.03
CA SER A 92 -13.86 -9.43 4.50
C SER A 92 -13.74 -10.55 5.55
N LYS A 93 -12.54 -10.81 6.04
CA LYS A 93 -12.23 -11.93 6.98
C LYS A 93 -11.54 -11.45 8.26
N ARG A 94 -11.29 -10.14 8.43
CA ARG A 94 -10.59 -9.58 9.59
C ARG A 94 -11.04 -8.17 9.92
N HIS A 95 -10.53 -7.66 11.04
CA HIS A 95 -10.70 -6.25 11.42
C HIS A 95 -9.70 -5.39 10.69
N TRP A 96 -10.10 -4.17 10.42
CA TRP A 96 -9.31 -3.11 9.81
C TRP A 96 -9.41 -1.85 10.65
N ARG A 97 -8.52 -0.91 10.44
CA ARG A 97 -8.57 0.40 11.08
C ARG A 97 -8.27 1.51 10.08
N THR A 98 -8.80 2.69 10.34
CA THR A 98 -8.40 3.87 9.59
C THR A 98 -7.00 4.30 9.99
N ILE A 99 -6.21 4.74 9.00
CA ILE A 99 -4.85 5.25 9.19
C ILE A 99 -4.67 6.55 8.41
N ASN A 100 -3.71 7.38 8.82
CA ASN A 100 -3.37 8.64 8.19
C ASN A 100 -1.99 8.65 7.51
N LYS A 101 -1.25 7.54 7.59
CA LYS A 101 0.06 7.34 6.97
C LYS A 101 0.20 5.92 6.46
N SER A 102 0.83 5.76 5.31
CA SER A 102 1.26 4.48 4.76
C SER A 102 2.61 4.65 4.07
N LEU A 103 3.17 3.55 3.59
CA LEU A 103 4.28 3.55 2.64
C LEU A 103 3.74 3.44 1.20
N CYS A 104 4.63 3.36 0.21
CA CYS A 104 4.23 3.30 -1.20
C CYS A 104 3.61 1.97 -1.65
N THR A 105 3.47 1.00 -0.73
CA THR A 105 2.75 -0.25 -0.97
C THR A 105 1.30 -0.10 -0.52
N PHE A 106 0.40 0.11 -1.47
CA PHE A 106 -1.03 0.30 -1.22
C PHE A 106 -1.89 -0.02 -2.44
N MET A 107 -3.17 -0.26 -2.22
CA MET A 107 -4.19 -0.47 -3.25
C MET A 107 -5.21 0.68 -3.24
N THR A 108 -5.65 1.11 -4.41
CA THR A 108 -6.74 2.07 -4.55
C THR A 108 -7.43 1.91 -5.91
N SER A 109 -8.54 2.64 -6.11
CA SER A 109 -9.21 2.64 -7.41
C SER A 109 -8.49 3.47 -8.46
N LYS A 110 -8.70 3.10 -9.72
CA LYS A 110 -8.28 3.91 -10.88
C LYS A 110 -8.86 5.33 -10.80
N PHE A 111 -10.09 5.45 -10.30
CA PHE A 111 -10.73 6.75 -10.10
C PHE A 111 -9.90 7.66 -9.17
N PHE A 112 -9.37 7.13 -8.05
CA PHE A 112 -8.54 7.93 -7.16
C PHE A 112 -7.18 8.27 -7.78
N ILE A 113 -6.60 7.39 -8.58
CA ILE A 113 -5.36 7.67 -9.30
C ILE A 113 -5.58 8.85 -10.26
N ASP A 114 -6.65 8.85 -11.03
CA ASP A 114 -6.96 9.94 -11.95
C ASP A 114 -7.27 11.24 -11.21
N LYS A 115 -8.13 11.18 -10.19
CA LYS A 115 -8.55 12.33 -9.40
C LYS A 115 -7.38 13.03 -8.69
N TYR A 116 -6.43 12.27 -8.19
CA TYR A 116 -5.32 12.77 -7.39
C TYR A 116 -3.96 12.66 -8.09
N TRP A 117 -3.96 12.61 -9.41
CA TRP A 117 -2.73 12.44 -10.19
C TRP A 117 -1.62 13.42 -9.81
N ASP A 118 -1.95 14.66 -9.54
CA ASP A 118 -0.99 15.68 -9.14
C ASP A 118 -0.25 15.33 -7.83
N ASN A 119 -0.92 14.67 -6.89
CA ASN A 119 -0.29 14.21 -5.65
C ASN A 119 0.67 13.05 -5.92
N PHE A 120 0.26 12.07 -6.74
CA PHE A 120 1.10 10.95 -7.15
C PHE A 120 2.35 11.44 -7.88
N TYR A 121 2.17 12.34 -8.85
CA TYR A 121 3.26 12.93 -9.62
C TYR A 121 4.22 13.74 -8.74
N LYS A 122 3.71 14.65 -7.91
CA LYS A 122 4.52 15.48 -7.00
C LYS A 122 5.30 14.65 -5.99
N ASN A 123 4.76 13.51 -5.56
CA ASN A 123 5.47 12.60 -4.65
C ASN A 123 6.77 12.06 -5.26
N CYS A 124 6.86 12.01 -6.57
CA CYS A 124 8.00 11.46 -7.31
C CYS A 124 8.97 12.53 -7.87
N LEU A 125 8.68 13.83 -7.73
CA LEU A 125 9.54 14.89 -8.27
C LEU A 125 10.82 15.08 -7.46
N ASP A 126 10.70 15.04 -6.12
CA ASP A 126 11.79 15.27 -5.19
C ASP A 126 11.73 14.28 -4.01
N ARG A 127 12.86 14.10 -3.35
CA ARG A 127 12.90 13.30 -2.13
C ARG A 127 12.33 14.11 -0.96
N HIS A 128 11.27 13.59 -0.35
CA HIS A 128 10.58 14.21 0.78
C HIS A 128 10.89 13.49 2.09
N ASP A 129 10.59 14.16 3.20
CA ASP A 129 10.56 13.58 4.54
C ASP A 129 9.22 13.96 5.20
N PRO A 130 8.29 13.01 5.41
CA PRO A 130 8.36 11.59 5.00
C PRO A 130 8.37 11.44 3.47
N PHE A 131 8.90 10.31 2.98
CA PHE A 131 9.01 10.02 1.55
C PHE A 131 7.65 10.07 0.84
N GLU A 132 6.59 9.58 1.50
CA GLU A 132 5.20 9.53 1.01
C GLU A 132 4.41 10.81 1.31
N LYS A 133 5.06 11.95 1.44
CA LYS A 133 4.44 13.22 1.88
C LYS A 133 3.14 13.55 1.15
N TYR A 134 3.15 13.51 -0.18
CA TYR A 134 1.98 13.90 -0.98
C TYR A 134 0.91 12.81 -1.04
N ILE A 135 1.29 11.55 -0.89
CA ILE A 135 0.34 10.44 -0.76
C ILE A 135 -0.36 10.53 0.61
N ASN A 136 0.40 10.74 1.69
CA ASN A 136 -0.17 10.84 3.03
C ASN A 136 -1.12 12.05 3.19
N GLN A 137 -0.92 13.14 2.45
CA GLN A 137 -1.87 14.26 2.40
C GLN A 137 -3.25 13.87 1.85
N LEU A 138 -3.33 12.80 1.05
CA LEU A 138 -4.62 12.31 0.56
C LEU A 138 -5.44 11.69 1.69
N TYR A 139 -4.79 11.10 2.68
CA TYR A 139 -5.46 10.45 3.82
C TYR A 139 -6.07 11.44 4.82
N GLU A 140 -5.75 12.73 4.70
CA GLU A 140 -6.46 13.80 5.41
C GLU A 140 -7.87 14.05 4.84
N LYS A 141 -8.10 13.67 3.59
CA LYS A 141 -9.34 13.93 2.84
C LYS A 141 -10.11 12.66 2.51
N GLU A 142 -9.38 11.58 2.29
CA GLU A 142 -9.92 10.30 1.87
C GLU A 142 -9.56 9.21 2.88
N ILE A 143 -10.37 8.18 2.94
CA ILE A 143 -10.16 7.10 3.89
C ILE A 143 -9.02 6.20 3.42
N CYS A 144 -8.04 5.99 4.28
CA CYS A 144 -7.06 4.91 4.15
C CYS A 144 -7.24 3.93 5.30
N ILE A 145 -7.16 2.64 5.01
CA ILE A 145 -7.32 1.58 6.00
C ILE A 145 -6.14 0.61 5.98
N SER A 146 -5.88 0.02 7.14
CA SER A 146 -4.84 -0.99 7.36
C SER A 146 -5.46 -2.20 8.10
N PRO A 147 -5.05 -3.44 7.79
CA PRO A 147 -5.57 -4.62 8.49
C PRO A 147 -5.07 -4.69 9.92
N ILE A 148 -5.87 -5.21 10.81
CA ILE A 148 -5.39 -5.68 12.12
C ILE A 148 -4.97 -7.15 11.94
N LYS A 149 -3.70 -7.41 12.19
CA LYS A 149 -2.81 -8.44 11.66
C LYS A 149 -2.51 -8.20 10.18
N SER A 150 -1.26 -7.90 9.94
CA SER A 150 -0.71 -7.57 8.64
C SER A 150 -1.02 -8.62 7.57
N LEU A 151 -1.18 -8.18 6.34
CA LEU A 151 -1.29 -9.01 5.14
C LEU A 151 0.03 -9.09 4.38
N SER A 152 0.99 -8.24 4.75
CA SER A 152 2.34 -8.24 4.18
C SER A 152 3.37 -7.79 5.20
N ILE A 153 4.63 -8.05 4.91
CA ILE A 153 5.78 -7.62 5.71
C ILE A 153 6.72 -6.82 4.84
N HIS A 154 7.13 -5.66 5.33
CA HIS A 154 8.19 -4.84 4.74
C HIS A 154 9.55 -5.36 5.21
N MET A 155 10.35 -5.91 4.29
CA MET A 155 11.58 -6.63 4.64
C MET A 155 12.78 -5.70 4.86
N THR A 156 12.86 -4.58 4.16
CA THR A 156 14.03 -3.69 4.24
C THR A 156 14.21 -3.08 5.63
N ASN A 157 13.14 -2.77 6.31
CA ASN A 157 13.17 -2.15 7.63
C ASN A 157 12.54 -3.02 8.70
N ILE A 158 12.82 -4.32 8.68
CA ILE A 158 12.15 -5.32 9.51
C ILE A 158 12.18 -5.02 11.01
N ASN A 159 13.24 -4.38 11.49
CA ASN A 159 13.42 -4.01 12.90
C ASN A 159 12.98 -2.57 13.21
N SER A 160 12.44 -1.85 12.25
CA SER A 160 11.95 -0.49 12.43
C SER A 160 10.46 -0.46 12.78
N SER A 161 9.96 0.74 13.11
CA SER A 161 8.53 0.97 13.30
C SER A 161 7.68 0.76 12.04
N TYR A 162 8.31 0.62 10.88
CA TYR A 162 7.68 0.33 9.58
C TYR A 162 7.94 -1.11 9.10
N GLY A 163 8.57 -1.92 9.93
CA GLY A 163 8.96 -3.28 9.58
C GLY A 163 7.99 -4.33 10.11
N LEU A 164 8.55 -5.24 10.91
CA LEU A 164 7.85 -6.42 11.40
C LEU A 164 6.69 -6.04 12.33
N SER A 165 5.49 -6.38 11.92
CA SER A 165 4.30 -6.25 12.74
C SER A 165 4.31 -7.27 13.89
N PRO A 166 3.75 -6.93 15.06
CA PRO A 166 3.58 -7.89 16.14
C PRO A 166 2.80 -9.13 15.69
N PHE A 167 3.13 -10.28 16.27
CA PHE A 167 2.41 -11.56 16.04
C PHE A 167 2.53 -12.14 14.63
N ILE A 168 3.53 -11.73 13.84
CA ILE A 168 3.81 -12.33 12.53
C ILE A 168 5.01 -13.25 12.64
N ASP A 169 4.83 -14.51 12.28
CA ASP A 169 5.91 -15.42 11.99
C ASP A 169 6.39 -15.23 10.54
N TYR A 170 7.42 -14.38 10.38
CA TYR A 170 7.99 -14.10 9.06
C TYR A 170 8.59 -15.34 8.38
N LYS A 171 9.01 -16.34 9.17
CA LYS A 171 9.53 -17.59 8.62
C LYS A 171 8.45 -18.36 7.89
N SER A 172 7.25 -18.46 8.49
CA SER A 172 6.16 -19.17 7.83
C SER A 172 5.77 -18.50 6.51
N ILE A 173 5.71 -17.15 6.47
CA ILE A 173 5.44 -16.43 5.22
C ILE A 173 6.55 -16.65 4.20
N TRP A 174 7.79 -16.60 4.62
CA TRP A 174 8.91 -16.88 3.74
C TRP A 174 8.82 -18.29 3.14
N ASP A 175 8.53 -19.29 3.99
CA ASP A 175 8.41 -20.68 3.57
C ASP A 175 7.20 -20.93 2.65
N GLU A 176 6.11 -20.16 2.81
CA GLU A 176 4.95 -20.19 1.91
C GLU A 176 5.28 -19.66 0.51
N ASN A 177 6.18 -18.67 0.40
CA ASN A 177 6.47 -17.97 -0.86
C ASN A 177 7.68 -18.50 -1.61
N LYS A 178 8.59 -19.24 -0.96
CA LYS A 178 9.84 -19.70 -1.61
C LYS A 178 9.66 -20.79 -2.68
N ASN A 179 8.49 -21.40 -2.74
CA ASN A 179 8.18 -22.51 -3.66
C ASN A 179 7.21 -22.11 -4.78
N ASP A 180 6.87 -20.84 -4.88
CA ASP A 180 6.08 -20.25 -5.97
C ASP A 180 7.00 -19.49 -6.93
#